data_eebfc67fd2657659f7c7441bb9f95580
#
_entry.id   eebfc67fd2657659f7c7441bb9f95580
#
_cell.length_a   1.000
_cell.length_b   1.000
_cell.length_c   1.000
_cell.angle_alpha   90.00
_cell.angle_beta   90.00
_cell.angle_gamma   90.00
#
_symmetry.space_group_name_H-M   'P 1'
#
loop_
_entity.id
_entity.type
_entity.pdbx_description
1 polymer ?
#
loop_
_entity_poly.entity_id
_entity_poly.type
_entity_poly.pdbx_seq_one_letter_code
_entity_poly.pdbx_strand_id
1 'polypeptide(L)'
;AFPSPNVGFLYCIGTRAEAGSEPLVLQEINNYGRKGRILMVHFRNVRGSFATSGGYEEVHLDDGDMNMFHILEALHKVGFDGCINPDHIYGIEGDSGDVRQGLAYSVGYIKALLAALYA
;
A
#
# COMPACT_ATOMS: atom_id res chain seq x y z
N ALA A 1 0.67 -22.38 -13.24
CA ALA A 1 0.37 -21.74 -11.96
C ALA A 1 0.55 -22.75 -10.83
N PHE A 2 1.14 -22.35 -9.74
CA PHE A 2 1.35 -23.21 -8.57
C PHE A 2 0.07 -23.19 -7.72
N PRO A 3 -0.55 -24.35 -7.43
CA PRO A 3 -1.82 -24.41 -6.70
C PRO A 3 -1.66 -24.30 -5.18
N SER A 4 -0.42 -24.26 -4.66
CA SER A 4 -0.16 -24.19 -3.23
C SER A 4 -0.71 -22.90 -2.60
N PRO A 5 -1.38 -22.97 -1.44
CA PRO A 5 -1.79 -21.78 -0.69
C PRO A 5 -0.59 -20.94 -0.14
N ASN A 6 0.60 -21.55 -0.09
CA ASN A 6 1.82 -20.89 0.36
C ASN A 6 2.55 -20.13 -0.76
N VAL A 7 1.98 -20.07 -1.96
CA VAL A 7 2.50 -19.32 -3.11
C VAL A 7 1.54 -18.20 -3.45
N GLY A 8 2.00 -16.97 -3.31
CA GLY A 8 1.20 -15.77 -3.58
C GLY A 8 2.07 -14.56 -3.82
N PHE A 9 1.48 -13.39 -3.74
CA PHE A 9 2.15 -12.12 -4.00
C PHE A 9 2.60 -11.47 -2.69
N LEU A 10 3.81 -10.91 -2.71
CA LEU A 10 4.09 -9.68 -2.03
C LEU A 10 3.52 -8.58 -2.93
N TYR A 11 2.40 -8.00 -2.54
CA TYR A 11 1.68 -7.03 -3.36
C TYR A 11 2.11 -5.61 -3.00
N CYS A 12 2.85 -4.97 -3.91
CA CYS A 12 3.26 -3.58 -3.74
C CYS A 12 2.21 -2.63 -4.33
N ILE A 13 1.44 -1.98 -3.45
CA ILE A 13 0.39 -1.03 -3.82
C ILE A 13 0.98 0.13 -4.63
N GLY A 14 2.09 0.71 -4.16
CA GLY A 14 2.74 1.83 -4.85
C GLY A 14 3.16 1.47 -6.27
N THR A 15 3.83 0.33 -6.46
CA THR A 15 4.26 -0.12 -7.80
C THR A 15 3.06 -0.29 -8.76
N ARG A 16 1.92 -0.76 -8.28
CA ARG A 16 0.72 -0.87 -9.12
C ARG A 16 0.07 0.48 -9.37
N ALA A 17 0.10 1.37 -8.39
CA ALA A 17 -0.36 2.75 -8.56
C ALA A 17 0.50 3.55 -9.56
N GLU A 18 1.81 3.33 -9.59
CA GLU A 18 2.71 3.88 -10.62
C GLU A 18 2.25 3.52 -12.04
N ALA A 19 1.72 2.32 -12.23
CA ALA A 19 1.22 1.86 -13.53
C ALA A 19 -0.15 2.43 -13.88
N GLY A 20 -1.14 2.42 -12.98
CA GLY A 20 -2.53 2.71 -13.31
C GLY A 20 -3.36 3.38 -12.22
N SER A 21 -2.73 3.99 -11.20
CA SER A 21 -3.41 4.72 -10.13
C SER A 21 -4.32 3.83 -9.25
N GLU A 22 -5.11 4.44 -8.36
CA GLU A 22 -6.02 3.75 -7.43
C GLU A 22 -6.97 2.76 -8.10
N PRO A 23 -7.61 3.05 -9.27
CA PRO A 23 -8.53 2.10 -9.89
C PRO A 23 -7.89 0.75 -10.23
N LEU A 24 -6.64 0.75 -10.72
CA LEU A 24 -5.93 -0.50 -11.00
C LEU A 24 -5.64 -1.27 -9.72
N VAL A 25 -5.19 -0.58 -8.67
CA VAL A 25 -4.90 -1.19 -7.36
C VAL A 25 -6.16 -1.86 -6.79
N LEU A 26 -7.28 -1.17 -6.75
CA LEU A 26 -8.54 -1.70 -6.24
C LEU A 26 -9.03 -2.92 -7.03
N GLN A 27 -8.90 -2.87 -8.37
CA GLN A 27 -9.25 -4.00 -9.23
C GLN A 27 -8.38 -5.23 -8.93
N GLU A 28 -7.08 -5.05 -8.78
CA GLU A 28 -6.14 -6.15 -8.53
C GLU A 28 -6.30 -6.73 -7.12
N ILE A 29 -6.51 -5.89 -6.10
CA ILE A 29 -6.82 -6.36 -4.75
C ILE A 29 -8.06 -7.26 -4.78
N ASN A 30 -9.11 -6.83 -5.47
CA ASN A 30 -10.32 -7.64 -5.61
C ASN A 30 -10.05 -8.97 -6.33
N ASN A 31 -9.27 -8.94 -7.43
CA ASN A 31 -9.01 -10.13 -8.23
C ASN A 31 -8.11 -11.15 -7.51
N TYR A 32 -7.01 -10.69 -6.93
CA TYR A 32 -6.01 -11.58 -6.30
C TYR A 32 -6.34 -11.86 -4.84
N GLY A 33 -6.89 -10.88 -4.13
CA GLY A 33 -7.27 -11.03 -2.73
C GLY A 33 -8.38 -12.06 -2.53
N ARG A 34 -9.43 -12.03 -3.35
CA ARG A 34 -10.50 -13.06 -3.31
C ARG A 34 -10.02 -14.49 -3.55
N LYS A 35 -8.87 -14.63 -4.18
CA LYS A 35 -8.24 -15.94 -4.43
C LYS A 35 -7.25 -16.33 -3.32
N GLY A 36 -7.13 -15.52 -2.26
CA GLY A 36 -6.16 -15.73 -1.19
C GLY A 36 -4.70 -15.65 -1.67
N ARG A 37 -4.42 -14.83 -2.70
CA ARG A 37 -3.10 -14.77 -3.31
C ARG A 37 -2.25 -13.59 -2.89
N ILE A 38 -2.77 -12.68 -2.09
CA ILE A 38 -2.00 -11.59 -1.48
C ILE A 38 -1.57 -12.07 -0.08
N LEU A 39 -0.28 -12.29 0.11
CA LEU A 39 0.29 -12.81 1.37
C LEU A 39 0.95 -11.73 2.21
N MET A 40 1.44 -10.68 1.57
CA MET A 40 2.05 -9.52 2.21
C MET A 40 1.80 -8.29 1.35
N VAL A 41 1.74 -7.12 1.98
CA VAL A 41 1.49 -5.84 1.30
C VAL A 41 2.60 -4.84 1.60
N HIS A 42 3.15 -4.24 0.56
CA HIS A 42 3.85 -2.97 0.63
C HIS A 42 2.84 -1.83 0.50
N PHE A 43 2.60 -1.14 1.60
CA PHE A 43 1.57 -0.11 1.73
C PHE A 43 2.19 1.26 1.47
N ARG A 44 2.28 1.63 0.19
CA ARG A 44 2.99 2.80 -0.31
C ARG A 44 2.06 3.65 -1.17
N ASN A 45 2.16 4.98 -1.05
CA ASN A 45 1.42 5.92 -1.87
C ASN A 45 2.33 6.60 -2.89
N VAL A 46 1.76 7.07 -3.98
CA VAL A 46 2.45 7.83 -5.03
C VAL A 46 1.56 8.97 -5.54
N ARG A 47 2.19 9.99 -6.12
CA ARG A 47 1.50 11.05 -6.85
C ARG A 47 1.78 10.88 -8.34
N GLY A 48 0.75 10.94 -9.17
CA GLY A 48 0.83 10.63 -10.59
C GLY A 48 0.94 9.14 -10.90
N SER A 49 0.94 8.82 -12.17
CA SER A 49 1.18 7.47 -12.69
C SER A 49 1.60 7.56 -14.15
N PHE A 50 2.19 6.50 -14.69
CA PHE A 50 2.51 6.44 -16.12
C PHE A 50 1.26 6.57 -16.99
N ALA A 51 0.12 6.04 -16.56
CA ALA A 51 -1.13 6.11 -17.29
C ALA A 51 -1.76 7.51 -17.29
N THR A 52 -1.59 8.30 -16.23
CA THR A 52 -2.30 9.59 -16.06
C THR A 52 -1.43 10.80 -16.37
N SER A 53 -0.14 10.76 -16.03
CA SER A 53 0.77 11.91 -16.10
C SER A 53 2.11 11.61 -16.77
N GLY A 54 2.30 10.40 -17.28
CA GLY A 54 3.54 9.97 -17.91
C GLY A 54 4.71 9.74 -16.94
N GLY A 55 4.43 9.73 -15.63
CA GLY A 55 5.40 9.51 -14.57
C GLY A 55 4.75 9.58 -13.21
N TYR A 56 5.52 9.36 -12.16
CA TYR A 56 5.06 9.40 -10.78
C TYR A 56 6.11 10.00 -9.86
N GLU A 57 5.68 10.40 -8.68
CA GLU A 57 6.51 10.83 -7.57
C GLU A 57 6.18 9.96 -6.35
N GLU A 58 7.20 9.48 -5.67
CA GLU A 58 7.04 8.80 -4.39
C GLU A 58 6.84 9.84 -3.28
N VAL A 59 5.86 9.62 -2.42
CA VAL A 59 5.44 10.58 -1.39
C VAL A 59 5.14 9.87 -0.07
N HIS A 60 4.91 10.63 1.00
CA HIS A 60 4.38 10.07 2.24
C HIS A 60 3.01 9.41 2.05
N LEU A 61 2.64 8.52 2.96
CA LEU A 61 1.40 7.72 2.85
C LEU A 61 0.14 8.56 2.73
N ASP A 62 0.12 9.73 3.33
CA ASP A 62 -1.02 10.66 3.34
C ASP A 62 -0.96 11.74 2.26
N ASP A 63 0.12 11.80 1.48
CA ASP A 63 0.40 12.89 0.52
C ASP A 63 0.33 12.46 -0.95
N GLY A 64 -0.16 11.25 -1.24
CA GLY A 64 -0.33 10.74 -2.60
C GLY A 64 -1.76 10.84 -3.12
N ASP A 65 -1.95 10.32 -4.32
CA ASP A 65 -3.24 10.40 -5.02
C ASP A 65 -4.24 9.33 -4.58
N MET A 66 -3.77 8.26 -3.91
CA MET A 66 -4.67 7.22 -3.43
C MET A 66 -5.24 7.54 -2.06
N ASN A 67 -6.52 7.24 -1.88
CA ASN A 67 -7.10 7.17 -0.54
C ASN A 67 -6.68 5.87 0.15
N MET A 68 -5.67 5.94 1.00
CA MET A 68 -5.09 4.76 1.65
C MET A 68 -6.08 4.05 2.59
N PHE A 69 -7.10 4.74 3.09
CA PHE A 69 -8.18 4.09 3.85
C PHE A 69 -9.05 3.20 2.94
N HIS A 70 -9.41 3.65 1.74
CA HIS A 70 -10.13 2.82 0.76
C HIS A 70 -9.33 1.58 0.35
N ILE A 71 -8.00 1.74 0.20
CA ILE A 71 -7.12 0.60 -0.08
C ILE A 71 -7.16 -0.42 1.07
N LEU A 72 -7.08 0.05 2.30
CA LEU A 72 -7.14 -0.81 3.49
C LEU A 72 -8.50 -1.51 3.62
N GLU A 73 -9.62 -0.78 3.37
CA GLU A 73 -10.95 -1.38 3.30
C GLU A 73 -11.05 -2.48 2.23
N ALA A 74 -10.47 -2.25 1.05
CA ALA A 74 -10.48 -3.25 -0.03
C ALA A 74 -9.72 -4.52 0.37
N LEU A 75 -8.57 -4.39 1.02
CA LEU A 75 -7.82 -5.52 1.58
C LEU A 75 -8.64 -6.27 2.64
N HIS A 76 -9.28 -5.55 3.55
CA HIS A 76 -10.14 -6.14 4.57
C HIS A 76 -11.34 -6.90 3.96
N LYS A 77 -12.00 -6.31 2.97
CA LYS A 77 -13.16 -6.92 2.28
C LYS A 77 -12.84 -8.24 1.57
N VAL A 78 -11.60 -8.44 1.13
CA VAL A 78 -11.17 -9.70 0.52
C VAL A 78 -10.59 -10.70 1.51
N GLY A 79 -10.60 -10.36 2.81
CA GLY A 79 -10.11 -11.24 3.89
C GLY A 79 -8.60 -11.31 4.00
N PHE A 80 -7.88 -10.26 3.60
CA PHE A 80 -6.44 -10.19 3.80
C PHE A 80 -6.10 -10.13 5.29
N ASP A 81 -5.25 -11.04 5.74
CA ASP A 81 -4.81 -11.18 7.14
C ASP A 81 -3.27 -11.20 7.28
N GLY A 82 -2.57 -10.84 6.21
CA GLY A 82 -1.11 -10.82 6.15
C GLY A 82 -0.48 -9.56 6.77
N CYS A 83 0.83 -9.47 6.59
CA CYS A 83 1.62 -8.34 7.08
C CYS A 83 1.51 -7.12 6.15
N ILE A 84 1.39 -5.93 6.74
CA ILE A 84 1.46 -4.64 6.06
C ILE A 84 2.77 -3.96 6.43
N ASN A 85 3.55 -3.57 5.42
CA ASN A 85 4.82 -2.89 5.55
C ASN A 85 4.78 -1.55 4.78
N PRO A 86 5.21 -0.42 5.35
CA PRO A 86 5.26 0.86 4.63
C PRO A 86 6.22 0.90 3.43
N ASP A 87 7.18 -0.05 3.34
CA ASP A 87 8.15 -0.21 2.24
C ASP A 87 9.16 0.95 2.16
N HIS A 88 8.97 1.90 1.26
CA HIS A 88 9.86 3.05 1.13
C HIS A 88 9.54 4.10 2.20
N ILE A 89 10.55 4.45 3.00
CA ILE A 89 10.39 5.45 4.06
C ILE A 89 11.06 6.75 3.63
N TYR A 90 10.28 7.82 3.61
CA TYR A 90 10.79 9.16 3.38
C TYR A 90 11.11 9.81 4.71
N GLY A 91 12.30 10.44 4.79
CA GLY A 91 12.65 11.25 5.93
C GLY A 91 11.77 12.49 6.03
N ILE A 92 11.56 12.95 7.24
CA ILE A 92 10.97 14.27 7.54
C ILE A 92 12.05 15.22 8.02
N GLU A 93 11.78 16.52 8.02
CA GLU A 93 12.74 17.51 8.46
C GLU A 93 13.24 17.21 9.89
N GLY A 94 14.54 17.16 10.07
CA GLY A 94 15.17 16.77 11.33
C GLY A 94 15.41 15.28 11.50
N ASP A 95 15.06 14.47 10.52
CA ASP A 95 15.36 13.03 10.55
C ASP A 95 16.85 12.78 10.29
N SER A 96 17.38 11.75 10.92
CA SER A 96 18.74 11.26 10.65
C SER A 96 18.74 10.32 9.43
N GLY A 97 19.94 9.92 8.98
CA GLY A 97 20.08 9.04 7.80
C GLY A 97 19.40 7.66 7.91
N ASP A 98 18.97 7.28 9.13
CA ASP A 98 18.21 6.05 9.38
C ASP A 98 16.67 6.24 9.33
N VAL A 99 16.21 7.43 9.00
CA VAL A 99 14.79 7.82 8.78
C VAL A 99 13.82 7.33 9.86
N ARG A 100 14.24 7.32 11.12
CA ARG A 100 13.42 6.79 12.23
C ARG A 100 12.12 7.53 12.44
N GLN A 101 12.13 8.86 12.28
CA GLN A 101 10.91 9.65 12.42
C GLN A 101 9.94 9.37 11.28
N GLY A 102 10.43 9.31 10.03
CA GLY A 102 9.64 8.93 8.87
C GLY A 102 9.05 7.52 9.01
N LEU A 103 9.80 6.57 9.56
CA LEU A 103 9.30 5.23 9.86
C LEU A 103 8.20 5.27 10.94
N ALA A 104 8.44 5.98 12.04
CA ALA A 104 7.44 6.11 13.12
C ALA A 104 6.15 6.76 12.61
N TYR A 105 6.28 7.79 11.75
CA TYR A 105 5.15 8.44 11.09
C TYR A 105 4.35 7.46 10.22
N SER A 106 5.03 6.72 9.33
CA SER A 106 4.39 5.76 8.42
C SER A 106 3.68 4.64 9.18
N VAL A 107 4.32 4.08 10.19
CA VAL A 107 3.71 3.03 11.04
C VAL A 107 2.55 3.61 11.85
N GLY A 108 2.68 4.81 12.39
CA GLY A 108 1.61 5.52 13.11
C GLY A 108 0.38 5.75 12.23
N TYR A 109 0.60 6.19 11.00
CA TYR A 109 -0.47 6.39 10.01
C TYR A 109 -1.22 5.08 9.69
N ILE A 110 -0.51 4.00 9.40
CA ILE A 110 -1.10 2.67 9.16
C ILE A 110 -1.91 2.21 10.39
N LYS A 111 -1.36 2.36 11.59
CA LYS A 111 -2.06 2.00 12.84
C LYS A 111 -3.33 2.82 13.04
N ALA A 112 -3.31 4.11 12.70
CA ALA A 112 -4.48 4.97 12.80
C ALA A 112 -5.59 4.54 11.82
N LEU A 113 -5.22 4.20 10.58
CA LEU A 113 -6.18 3.67 9.60
C LEU A 113 -6.78 2.33 10.04
N LEU A 114 -5.96 1.43 10.60
CA LEU A 114 -6.44 0.17 11.15
C LEU A 114 -7.40 0.39 12.32
N ALA A 115 -7.08 1.32 13.22
CA ALA A 115 -7.97 1.66 14.33
C ALA A 115 -9.31 2.22 13.85
N ALA A 116 -9.31 3.04 12.80
CA ALA A 116 -10.54 3.55 12.19
C ALA A 116 -11.35 2.44 11.51
N LEU A 117 -10.69 1.51 10.84
CA LEU A 117 -11.34 0.39 10.16
C LEU A 117 -12.09 -0.53 11.13
N TYR A 118 -11.55 -0.74 12.32
CA TYR A 118 -12.12 -1.63 13.35
C TYR A 118 -12.95 -0.89 14.41
N ALA A 119 -13.11 0.40 14.26
CA ALA A 119 -14.01 1.18 15.12
C ALA A 119 -15.46 0.93 14.74
#